data_d37ce455a63c532b41c6ba414095e709
#
_entry.id   d37ce455a63c532b41c6ba414095e709
#
_cell.length_a   1.000
_cell.length_b   1.000
_cell.length_c   1.000
_cell.angle_alpha   90.00
_cell.angle_beta   90.00
_cell.angle_gamma   90.00
#
_symmetry.space_group_name_H-M   'P 1'
#
loop_
_entity.id
_entity.type
_entity.pdbx_description
1 polymer ?
#
loop_
_entity_poly.entity_id
_entity_poly.type
_entity_poly.pdbx_seq_one_letter_code
_entity_poly.pdbx_strand_id
1 'polypeptide(L)'
;MPENMNRHLTALEFDKILSHLAEFTACPDARELAMSLRPESNLDLAQAQMNRTRDAHMLLARFGGPSFGGLRNVNNAAARAGAGSTLSLRELLDVAEVLRTVRALAQWR
;
A
#
# COMPACT_ATOMS: atom_id res chain seq x y z
N MET A 1 20.94 -2.74 0.84
CA MET A 1 20.96 -4.04 1.49
C MET A 1 22.22 -4.80 1.10
N PRO A 2 22.87 -5.50 2.04
CA PRO A 2 24.08 -6.25 1.71
C PRO A 2 23.83 -7.31 0.63
N GLU A 3 24.82 -7.53 -0.20
CA GLU A 3 24.76 -8.52 -1.27
C GLU A 3 24.45 -9.94 -0.74
N ASN A 4 25.02 -10.29 0.42
CA ASN A 4 24.75 -11.58 1.05
C ASN A 4 23.29 -11.77 1.41
N MET A 5 22.62 -10.69 1.86
CA MET A 5 21.20 -10.74 2.19
C MET A 5 20.36 -11.00 0.94
N ASN A 6 20.69 -10.36 -0.19
CA ASN A 6 19.98 -10.59 -1.44
C ASN A 6 20.10 -12.04 -1.90
N ARG A 7 21.29 -12.63 -1.73
CA ARG A 7 21.51 -14.03 -2.06
C ARG A 7 20.64 -14.96 -1.21
N HIS A 8 20.55 -14.69 0.08
CA HIS A 8 19.70 -15.47 0.98
C HIS A 8 18.22 -15.32 0.65
N LEU A 9 17.78 -14.12 0.34
CA LEU A 9 16.39 -13.87 -0.05
C LEU A 9 16.03 -14.62 -1.33
N THR A 10 16.93 -14.64 -2.30
CA THR A 10 16.72 -15.36 -3.56
C THR A 10 16.62 -16.87 -3.30
N ALA A 11 17.51 -17.41 -2.47
CA ALA A 11 17.52 -18.83 -2.14
C ALA A 11 16.25 -19.26 -1.41
N LEU A 12 15.66 -18.39 -0.61
CA LEU A 12 14.42 -18.65 0.14
C LEU A 12 13.17 -18.30 -0.67
N GLU A 13 13.32 -17.88 -1.91
CA GLU A 13 12.20 -17.49 -2.78
C GLU A 13 11.34 -16.38 -2.16
N PHE A 14 11.99 -15.40 -1.55
CA PHE A 14 11.33 -14.29 -0.89
C PHE A 14 10.46 -13.48 -1.85
N ASP A 15 10.86 -13.38 -3.11
CA ASP A 15 10.08 -12.73 -4.17
C ASP A 15 8.70 -13.36 -4.35
N LYS A 16 8.61 -14.68 -4.22
CA LYS A 16 7.34 -15.40 -4.31
C LYS A 16 6.44 -15.10 -3.11
N ILE A 17 7.04 -14.98 -1.92
CA ILE A 17 6.31 -14.60 -0.72
C ILE A 17 5.73 -13.20 -0.89
N LEU A 18 6.53 -12.25 -1.41
CA LEU A 18 6.07 -10.89 -1.65
C LEU A 18 4.96 -10.84 -2.69
N SER A 19 5.07 -11.63 -3.76
CA SER A 19 4.02 -11.72 -4.79
C SER A 19 2.72 -12.23 -4.19
N HIS A 20 2.79 -13.22 -3.31
CA HIS A 20 1.62 -13.75 -2.62
C HIS A 20 0.97 -12.68 -1.74
N LEU A 21 1.77 -11.95 -0.99
CA LEU A 21 1.28 -10.86 -0.16
C LEU A 21 0.61 -9.78 -1.02
N ALA A 22 1.20 -9.46 -2.17
CA ALA A 22 0.68 -8.43 -3.07
C ALA A 22 -0.71 -8.78 -3.61
N GLU A 23 -1.04 -10.06 -3.72
CA GLU A 23 -2.37 -10.50 -4.17
C GLU A 23 -3.49 -10.08 -3.23
N PHE A 24 -3.17 -9.84 -1.95
CA PHE A 24 -4.15 -9.42 -0.96
C PHE A 24 -4.35 -7.92 -0.90
N THR A 25 -3.56 -7.15 -1.66
CA THR A 25 -3.68 -5.70 -1.67
C THR A 25 -4.86 -5.25 -2.54
N ALA A 26 -5.50 -4.16 -2.15
CA ALA A 26 -6.70 -3.67 -2.82
C ALA A 26 -6.44 -2.51 -3.77
N CYS A 27 -5.23 -1.95 -3.78
CA CYS A 27 -4.90 -0.83 -4.66
C CYS A 27 -3.47 -0.91 -5.15
N PRO A 28 -3.15 -0.25 -6.30
CA PRO A 28 -1.81 -0.34 -6.89
C PRO A 28 -0.69 0.12 -5.97
N ASP A 29 -0.90 1.19 -5.21
CA ASP A 29 0.13 1.72 -4.31
C ASP A 29 0.46 0.74 -3.19
N ALA A 30 -0.56 0.06 -2.64
CA ALA A 30 -0.34 -0.98 -1.63
C ALA A 30 0.40 -2.18 -2.20
N ARG A 31 0.10 -2.55 -3.44
CA ARG A 31 0.79 -3.64 -4.12
C ARG A 31 2.28 -3.32 -4.30
N GLU A 32 2.57 -2.11 -4.75
CA GLU A 32 3.95 -1.65 -4.93
C GLU A 32 4.69 -1.65 -3.58
N LEU A 33 4.06 -1.16 -2.55
CA LEU A 33 4.63 -1.16 -1.20
C LEU A 33 4.91 -2.58 -0.72
N ALA A 34 3.98 -3.50 -0.93
CA ALA A 34 4.16 -4.90 -0.55
C ALA A 34 5.37 -5.54 -1.27
N MET A 35 5.51 -5.27 -2.57
CA MET A 35 6.63 -5.80 -3.35
C MET A 35 7.97 -5.20 -2.95
N SER A 36 7.98 -4.05 -2.29
CA SER A 36 9.20 -3.37 -1.86
C SER A 36 9.65 -3.77 -0.46
N LEU A 37 8.90 -4.58 0.25
CA LEU A 37 9.24 -4.99 1.60
C LEU A 37 10.56 -5.77 1.65
N ARG A 38 11.30 -5.54 2.72
CA ARG A 38 12.56 -6.26 2.99
C ARG A 38 12.59 -6.64 4.46
N PRO A 39 13.26 -7.75 4.80
CA PRO A 39 13.41 -8.14 6.20
C PRO A 39 14.14 -7.07 7.00
N GLU A 40 13.71 -6.86 8.21
CA GLU A 40 14.33 -5.91 9.13
C GLU A 40 15.23 -6.64 10.10
N SER A 41 16.49 -6.21 10.20
CA SER A 41 17.47 -6.80 11.09
C SER A 41 17.55 -6.11 12.46
N ASN A 42 16.97 -4.91 12.59
CA ASN A 42 16.92 -4.20 13.87
C ASN A 42 15.71 -4.69 14.67
N LEU A 43 15.98 -5.22 15.86
CA LEU A 43 14.92 -5.82 16.68
C LEU A 43 13.81 -4.83 17.03
N ASP A 44 14.18 -3.61 17.41
CA ASP A 44 13.19 -2.60 17.81
C ASP A 44 12.28 -2.21 16.64
N LEU A 45 12.87 -2.03 15.44
CA LEU A 45 12.10 -1.71 14.25
C LEU A 45 11.22 -2.89 13.82
N ALA A 46 11.75 -4.10 13.87
CA ALA A 46 10.98 -5.31 13.56
C ALA A 46 9.79 -5.46 14.50
N GLN A 47 10.02 -5.24 15.79
CA GLN A 47 8.96 -5.32 16.79
C GLN A 47 7.88 -4.25 16.55
N ALA A 48 8.29 -3.03 16.20
CA ALA A 48 7.35 -1.95 15.90
C ALA A 48 6.48 -2.30 14.69
N GLN A 49 7.07 -2.89 13.65
CA GLN A 49 6.33 -3.32 12.46
C GLN A 49 5.34 -4.44 12.79
N MET A 50 5.76 -5.41 13.59
CA MET A 50 4.87 -6.48 14.03
C MET A 50 3.70 -5.95 14.86
N ASN A 51 3.96 -4.98 15.72
CA ASN A 51 2.91 -4.35 16.52
C ASN A 51 1.90 -3.64 15.66
N ARG A 52 2.34 -2.94 14.61
CA ARG A 52 1.42 -2.29 13.65
C ARG A 52 0.54 -3.31 12.94
N THR A 53 1.11 -4.42 12.51
CA THR A 53 0.36 -5.49 11.85
C THR A 53 -0.67 -6.09 12.79
N ARG A 54 -0.28 -6.33 14.05
CA ARG A 54 -1.20 -6.84 15.06
C ARG A 54 -2.35 -5.88 15.32
N ASP A 55 -2.04 -4.58 15.44
CA ASP A 55 -3.06 -3.56 15.68
C ASP A 55 -4.04 -3.48 14.51
N ALA A 56 -3.54 -3.52 13.27
CA ALA A 56 -4.39 -3.55 12.10
C ALA A 56 -5.30 -4.78 12.08
N HIS A 57 -4.75 -5.94 12.41
CA HIS A 57 -5.52 -7.19 12.49
C HIS A 57 -6.64 -7.10 13.52
N MET A 58 -6.34 -6.54 14.69
CA MET A 58 -7.33 -6.36 15.74
C MET A 58 -8.45 -5.38 15.32
N LEU A 59 -8.08 -4.31 14.63
CA LEU A 59 -9.07 -3.36 14.12
C LEU A 59 -9.99 -4.00 13.10
N LEU A 60 -9.43 -4.77 12.19
CA LEU A 60 -10.21 -5.49 11.17
C LEU A 60 -11.18 -6.49 11.81
N ALA A 61 -10.72 -7.21 12.82
CA ALA A 61 -11.55 -8.19 13.51
C ALA A 61 -12.70 -7.54 14.30
N ARG A 62 -12.45 -6.34 14.82
CA ARG A 62 -13.39 -5.65 15.70
C ARG A 62 -14.42 -4.81 14.95
N PHE A 63 -14.00 -4.10 13.92
CA PHE A 63 -14.82 -3.12 13.20
C PHE A 63 -15.10 -3.48 11.75
N GLY A 64 -14.55 -4.59 11.26
CA GLY A 64 -14.61 -4.92 9.85
C GLY A 64 -13.60 -4.10 9.04
N GLY A 65 -13.33 -4.53 7.83
CA GLY A 65 -12.35 -3.86 6.97
C GLY A 65 -12.93 -2.65 6.26
N PRO A 66 -12.20 -1.54 6.19
CA PRO A 66 -12.59 -0.43 5.32
C PRO A 66 -12.37 -0.84 3.85
N SER A 67 -13.06 -0.16 2.94
CA SER A 67 -12.89 -0.41 1.51
C SER A 67 -11.76 0.44 0.96
N PHE A 68 -10.78 -0.21 0.31
CA PHE A 68 -9.68 0.46 -0.38
C PHE A 68 -9.80 0.35 -1.90
N GLY A 69 -10.85 -0.30 -2.40
CA GLY A 69 -10.98 -0.61 -3.82
C GLY A 69 -11.15 0.59 -4.74
N GLY A 70 -11.57 1.74 -4.18
CA GLY A 70 -11.70 2.97 -4.95
C GLY A 70 -10.43 3.79 -5.08
N LEU A 71 -9.34 3.36 -4.47
CA LEU A 71 -8.07 4.09 -4.55
C LEU A 71 -7.41 3.85 -5.90
N ARG A 72 -7.03 4.95 -6.55
CA ARG A 72 -6.31 4.97 -7.82
C ARG A 72 -5.05 5.78 -7.66
N ASN A 73 -4.04 5.49 -8.46
CA ASN A 73 -2.84 6.32 -8.48
C ASN A 73 -3.11 7.55 -9.36
N VAL A 74 -3.31 8.69 -8.71
CA VAL A 74 -3.60 9.96 -9.39
C VAL A 74 -2.43 10.95 -9.30
N ASN A 75 -1.25 10.48 -8.90
CA ASN A 75 -0.08 11.35 -8.70
C ASN A 75 0.32 12.06 -9.99
N ASN A 76 0.34 11.37 -11.11
CA ASN A 76 0.70 11.97 -12.39
C ASN A 76 -0.31 13.02 -12.85
N ALA A 77 -1.59 12.72 -12.66
CA ALA A 77 -2.66 13.67 -13.00
C ALA A 77 -2.56 14.93 -12.13
N ALA A 78 -2.33 14.76 -10.83
CA ALA A 78 -2.18 15.87 -9.90
C ALA A 78 -0.96 16.73 -10.25
N ALA A 79 0.16 16.11 -10.60
CA ALA A 79 1.38 16.83 -10.99
C ALA A 79 1.15 17.65 -12.26
N ARG A 80 0.47 17.07 -13.27
CA ARG A 80 0.17 17.78 -14.52
C ARG A 80 -0.79 18.95 -14.28
N ALA A 81 -1.80 18.76 -13.45
CA ALA A 81 -2.73 19.82 -13.08
C ALA A 81 -2.01 20.97 -12.37
N GLY A 82 -1.07 20.64 -11.46
CA GLY A 82 -0.24 21.65 -10.77
C GLY A 82 0.64 22.43 -11.72
N ALA A 83 1.02 21.83 -12.85
CA ALA A 83 1.81 22.50 -13.89
C ALA A 83 0.94 23.28 -14.90
N GLY A 84 -0.38 23.32 -14.70
CA GLY A 84 -1.30 24.06 -15.56
C GLY A 84 -1.94 23.26 -16.68
N SER A 85 -1.71 21.97 -16.74
CA SER A 85 -2.31 21.11 -17.76
C SER A 85 -3.78 20.82 -17.45
N THR A 86 -4.56 20.58 -18.51
CA THR A 86 -5.95 20.18 -18.39
C THR A 86 -6.03 18.67 -18.18
N LEU A 87 -6.89 18.23 -17.26
CA LEU A 87 -7.14 16.82 -17.03
C LEU A 87 -8.29 16.31 -17.90
N SER A 88 -8.22 15.05 -18.32
CA SER A 88 -9.33 14.41 -19.02
C SER A 88 -10.49 14.15 -18.04
N LEU A 89 -11.68 13.91 -18.60
CA LEU A 89 -12.85 13.56 -17.78
C LEU A 89 -12.58 12.31 -16.94
N ARG A 90 -11.91 11.32 -17.51
CA ARG A 90 -11.56 10.09 -16.80
C ARG A 90 -10.66 10.37 -15.60
N GLU A 91 -9.66 11.23 -15.80
CA GLU A 91 -8.74 11.61 -14.72
C GLU A 91 -9.46 12.35 -13.60
N LEU A 92 -10.40 13.24 -13.96
CA LEU A 92 -11.22 13.94 -12.97
C LEU A 92 -12.10 12.98 -12.18
N LEU A 93 -12.66 11.98 -12.85
CA LEU A 93 -13.47 10.95 -12.19
C LEU A 93 -12.62 10.08 -11.24
N ASP A 94 -11.40 9.74 -11.64
CA ASP A 94 -10.48 8.98 -10.78
C ASP A 94 -10.11 9.78 -9.53
N VAL A 95 -9.84 11.06 -9.66
CA VAL A 95 -9.55 11.94 -8.52
C VAL A 95 -10.76 12.00 -7.58
N ALA A 96 -11.95 12.17 -8.13
CA ALA A 96 -13.19 12.21 -7.35
C ALA A 96 -13.40 10.90 -6.59
N GLU A 97 -13.12 9.76 -7.23
CA GLU A 97 -13.24 8.44 -6.61
C GLU A 97 -12.26 8.29 -5.43
N VAL A 98 -11.00 8.71 -5.62
CA VAL A 98 -9.99 8.69 -4.55
C VAL A 98 -10.45 9.56 -3.39
N LEU A 99 -10.94 10.76 -3.64
CA LEU A 99 -11.39 11.67 -2.58
C LEU A 99 -12.57 11.09 -1.81
N ARG A 100 -13.52 10.45 -2.48
CA ARG A 100 -14.65 9.78 -1.82
C ARG A 100 -14.18 8.63 -0.95
N THR A 101 -13.23 7.84 -1.44
CA THR A 101 -12.67 6.71 -0.69
C THR A 101 -11.93 7.19 0.54
N VAL A 102 -11.11 8.24 0.42
CA VAL A 102 -10.39 8.82 1.55
C VAL A 102 -11.37 9.35 2.59
N ARG A 103 -12.46 10.01 2.15
CA ARG A 103 -13.51 10.50 3.05
C ARG A 103 -14.14 9.35 3.81
N ALA A 104 -14.47 8.27 3.13
CA ALA A 104 -15.05 7.08 3.76
C ALA A 104 -14.08 6.46 4.78
N LEU A 105 -12.79 6.40 4.45
CA LEU A 105 -11.76 5.89 5.36
C LEU A 105 -11.64 6.77 6.61
N ALA A 106 -11.70 8.09 6.44
CA ALA A 106 -11.62 9.03 7.56
C ALA A 106 -12.80 8.90 8.51
N GLN A 107 -13.95 8.47 8.00
CA GLN A 107 -15.17 8.25 8.78
C GLN A 107 -15.30 6.83 9.29
N TRP A 108 -14.41 5.92 8.84
CA TRP A 108 -14.42 4.53 9.25
C TRP A 108 -14.13 4.42 10.75
N ARG A 109 -14.95 3.60 11.41
CA ARG A 109 -14.84 3.37 12.84
C ARG A 109 -15.51 4.48 13.68
#